data_b5b8e635fbcdfb29e026e51f71ce1497
#
_entry.id   b5b8e635fbcdfb29e026e51f71ce1497
#
_cell.length_a   1.000
_cell.length_b   1.000
_cell.length_c   1.000
_cell.angle_alpha   90.00
_cell.angle_beta   90.00
_cell.angle_gamma   90.00
#
_symmetry.space_group_name_H-M   'P 1'
#
loop_
_entity.id
_entity.type
_entity.pdbx_description
1 polymer ?
#
loop_
_entity_poly.entity_id
_entity_poly.type
_entity_poly.pdbx_seq_one_letter_code
_entity_poly.pdbx_strand_id
1 'polypeptide(L)'
;MRYPAVSGERWVEALNSLEGRIKKRFLNFSRKKKISITGGEPSLHPDFVYILNNLDDNWLMTVTSNFTSPFFDKDIRSLRALRRRRSLKFNASYHFMCAPIGKFIENLTKVKRAGFFVHSVFIVAHPAHLAEVQEYRRELLKIHPVVKLQRFFGRYEEKLYPSENACAIACEQEDGITNYKAYGEGFGQAEKKDMYCRMRKVLLAPDGEIYNCHYKLYTGHKDSFGSIFDKDARKEIPRDFFLCHDFGFCNPCDSEGHSFKRLDGREFNISGKNEGNG
;
A
#
# COMPACT_ATOMS: atom_id res chain seq x y z
N MET A 1 10.97 -11.01 -11.90
CA MET A 1 10.22 -11.02 -13.18
C MET A 1 9.97 -9.58 -13.60
N ARG A 2 10.35 -9.20 -14.83
CA ARG A 2 9.96 -7.89 -15.39
C ARG A 2 8.69 -8.14 -16.20
N TYR A 3 7.55 -7.68 -15.71
CA TYR A 3 6.35 -7.63 -16.52
C TYR A 3 6.50 -6.56 -17.60
N PRO A 4 6.10 -6.80 -18.85
CA PRO A 4 6.02 -5.73 -19.83
C PRO A 4 5.04 -4.68 -19.30
N ALA A 5 5.39 -3.40 -19.42
CA ALA A 5 4.52 -2.34 -18.97
C ALA A 5 3.25 -2.32 -19.84
N VAL A 6 2.09 -2.44 -19.23
CA VAL A 6 0.80 -2.24 -19.87
C VAL A 6 0.63 -0.74 -20.13
N SER A 7 0.14 -0.35 -21.32
CA SER A 7 0.02 1.06 -21.69
C SER A 7 -0.86 1.85 -20.69
N GLY A 8 -0.53 3.13 -20.52
CA GLY A 8 -1.30 4.02 -19.65
C GLY A 8 -2.75 4.17 -20.09
N GLU A 9 -3.01 4.17 -21.38
CA GLU A 9 -4.38 4.23 -21.95
C GLU A 9 -5.22 3.05 -21.48
N ARG A 10 -4.66 1.85 -21.58
CA ARG A 10 -5.34 0.63 -21.15
C ARG A 10 -5.63 0.63 -19.65
N TRP A 11 -4.69 1.12 -18.84
CA TRP A 11 -4.91 1.29 -17.41
C TRP A 11 -6.02 2.29 -17.11
N VAL A 12 -6.00 3.46 -17.76
CA VAL A 12 -7.02 4.50 -17.57
C VAL A 12 -8.41 3.99 -17.95
N GLU A 13 -8.54 3.36 -19.13
CA GLU A 13 -9.80 2.77 -19.58
C GLU A 13 -10.32 1.73 -18.57
N ALA A 14 -9.48 0.78 -18.17
CA ALA A 14 -9.86 -0.28 -17.25
C ALA A 14 -10.27 0.25 -15.87
N LEU A 15 -9.52 1.19 -15.30
CA LEU A 15 -9.81 1.77 -13.98
C LEU A 15 -11.07 2.64 -14.01
N ASN A 16 -11.25 3.46 -15.04
CA ASN A 16 -12.44 4.29 -15.18
C ASN A 16 -13.69 3.43 -15.39
N SER A 17 -13.58 2.32 -16.11
CA SER A 17 -14.68 1.38 -16.34
C SER A 17 -15.18 0.65 -15.08
N LEU A 18 -14.44 0.72 -13.96
CA LEU A 18 -14.88 0.13 -12.70
C LEU A 18 -16.11 0.83 -12.08
N GLU A 19 -16.58 1.94 -12.66
CA GLU A 19 -17.76 2.69 -12.17
C GLU A 19 -19.09 1.92 -12.18
N GLY A 20 -19.30 1.07 -13.13
CA GLY A 20 -20.59 0.43 -13.40
C GLY A 20 -21.13 -0.50 -12.30
N ARG A 21 -20.41 -0.73 -11.21
CA ARG A 21 -20.74 -1.77 -10.22
C ARG A 21 -21.17 -1.25 -8.84
N ILE A 22 -21.18 0.05 -8.60
CA ILE A 22 -21.71 0.61 -7.35
C ILE A 22 -23.17 1.00 -7.61
N LYS A 23 -24.12 0.12 -7.23
CA LYS A 23 -25.54 0.45 -7.29
C LYS A 23 -25.77 1.83 -6.65
N LYS A 24 -26.33 2.76 -7.46
CA LYS A 24 -26.84 4.05 -6.99
C LYS A 24 -27.82 3.78 -5.83
N ARG A 25 -27.41 4.01 -4.61
CA ARG A 25 -28.29 4.05 -3.46
C ARG A 25 -28.57 5.52 -3.18
N PHE A 26 -29.82 5.86 -3.12
CA PHE A 26 -30.43 7.16 -2.87
C PHE A 26 -29.48 8.21 -2.24
N LEU A 27 -29.55 9.44 -2.81
CA LEU A 27 -28.84 10.68 -2.51
C LEU A 27 -27.51 10.88 -3.28
N ASN A 28 -27.51 11.96 -4.04
CA ASN A 28 -26.49 12.44 -5.00
C ASN A 28 -25.11 12.82 -4.38
N PHE A 29 -24.58 12.04 -3.48
CA PHE A 29 -23.16 12.16 -3.10
C PHE A 29 -22.33 11.23 -3.98
N SER A 30 -21.67 11.78 -4.96
CA SER A 30 -20.65 11.08 -5.75
C SER A 30 -19.57 10.55 -4.78
N ARG A 31 -19.68 9.27 -4.42
CA ARG A 31 -18.66 8.62 -3.57
C ARG A 31 -17.36 8.58 -4.33
N LYS A 32 -16.39 9.36 -3.87
CA LYS A 32 -15.05 9.33 -4.42
C LYS A 32 -14.47 7.93 -4.24
N LYS A 33 -13.94 7.37 -5.33
CA LYS A 33 -13.18 6.12 -5.33
C LYS A 33 -11.78 6.38 -4.81
N LYS A 34 -11.16 5.39 -4.18
CA LYS A 34 -9.78 5.48 -3.69
C LYS A 34 -8.90 4.48 -4.42
N ILE A 35 -7.77 4.94 -4.90
CA ILE A 35 -6.72 4.08 -5.44
C ILE A 35 -5.39 4.37 -4.73
N SER A 36 -4.70 3.31 -4.32
CA SER A 36 -3.32 3.39 -3.86
C SER A 36 -2.42 2.74 -4.89
N ILE A 37 -1.51 3.52 -5.44
CA ILE A 37 -0.53 3.08 -6.44
C ILE A 37 0.78 2.88 -5.72
N THR A 38 1.26 1.64 -5.71
CA THR A 38 2.45 1.21 -5.00
C THR A 38 3.07 0.01 -5.73
N GLY A 39 4.14 -0.55 -5.16
CA GLY A 39 4.82 -1.72 -5.70
C GLY A 39 5.94 -1.34 -6.67
N GLY A 40 7.16 -1.88 -6.45
CA GLY A 40 8.35 -1.34 -7.11
C GLY A 40 8.44 0.17 -6.91
N GLU A 41 8.74 0.91 -7.97
CA GLU A 41 8.66 2.37 -7.98
C GLU A 41 7.68 2.81 -9.08
N PRO A 42 6.46 3.27 -8.71
CA PRO A 42 5.41 3.59 -9.68
C PRO A 42 5.82 4.63 -10.72
N SER A 43 6.66 5.59 -10.33
CA SER A 43 7.12 6.67 -11.20
C SER A 43 8.11 6.23 -12.29
N LEU A 44 8.54 4.96 -12.29
CA LEU A 44 9.29 4.35 -13.39
C LEU A 44 8.40 3.89 -14.54
N HIS A 45 7.08 3.85 -14.34
CA HIS A 45 6.16 3.53 -15.44
C HIS A 45 6.23 4.64 -16.50
N PRO A 46 6.42 4.31 -17.79
CA PRO A 46 6.58 5.31 -18.86
C PRO A 46 5.39 6.27 -18.93
N ASP A 47 4.18 5.77 -18.70
CA ASP A 47 2.94 6.53 -18.75
C ASP A 47 2.45 7.01 -17.38
N PHE A 48 3.33 7.09 -16.37
CA PHE A 48 2.97 7.46 -15.00
C PHE A 48 2.16 8.78 -14.93
N VAL A 49 2.66 9.82 -15.61
CA VAL A 49 2.00 11.13 -15.65
C VAL A 49 0.67 11.05 -16.40
N TYR A 50 0.64 10.30 -17.52
CA TYR A 50 -0.57 10.12 -18.32
C TYR A 50 -1.67 9.45 -17.48
N ILE A 51 -1.36 8.34 -16.81
CA ILE A 51 -2.31 7.61 -15.96
C ILE A 51 -2.89 8.53 -14.89
N LEU A 52 -2.05 9.21 -14.12
CA LEU A 52 -2.52 10.07 -13.03
C LEU A 52 -3.36 11.26 -13.50
N ASN A 53 -3.10 11.78 -14.69
CA ASN A 53 -3.83 12.92 -15.23
C ASN A 53 -5.17 12.56 -15.88
N ASN A 54 -5.33 11.31 -16.34
CA ASN A 54 -6.50 10.90 -17.15
C ASN A 54 -7.47 9.95 -16.42
N LEU A 55 -7.18 9.61 -15.15
CA LEU A 55 -8.20 8.99 -14.31
C LEU A 55 -9.35 9.99 -14.05
N ASP A 56 -10.59 9.51 -13.95
CA ASP A 56 -11.78 10.34 -13.72
C ASP A 56 -11.67 11.18 -12.43
N ASP A 57 -12.38 12.30 -12.39
CA ASP A 57 -12.33 13.28 -11.28
C ASP A 57 -12.81 12.73 -9.93
N ASN A 58 -13.52 11.63 -9.95
CA ASN A 58 -13.98 10.95 -8.74
C ASN A 58 -12.91 10.08 -8.06
N TRP A 59 -11.73 9.88 -8.67
CA TRP A 59 -10.63 9.18 -8.06
C TRP A 59 -9.84 10.04 -7.06
N LEU A 60 -9.67 9.54 -5.85
CA LEU A 60 -8.67 9.99 -4.88
C LEU A 60 -7.46 9.06 -4.97
N MET A 61 -6.36 9.60 -5.40
CA MET A 61 -5.14 8.87 -5.66
C MET A 61 -4.13 9.04 -4.53
N THR A 62 -3.53 7.95 -4.11
CA THR A 62 -2.35 7.96 -3.23
C THR A 62 -1.24 7.22 -3.95
N VAL A 63 -0.10 7.87 -4.15
CA VAL A 63 1.10 7.26 -4.73
C VAL A 63 2.12 7.07 -3.62
N THR A 64 2.57 5.83 -3.42
CA THR A 64 3.71 5.53 -2.54
C THR A 64 4.97 5.43 -3.40
N SER A 65 5.95 6.28 -3.15
CA SER A 65 7.17 6.40 -3.94
C SER A 65 8.39 6.57 -3.02
N ASN A 66 9.53 6.03 -3.46
CA ASN A 66 10.81 6.27 -2.82
C ASN A 66 11.47 7.59 -3.25
N PHE A 67 10.85 8.33 -4.18
CA PHE A 67 11.32 9.61 -4.71
C PHE A 67 12.72 9.58 -5.32
N THR A 68 13.18 8.41 -5.79
CA THR A 68 14.53 8.25 -6.36
C THR A 68 14.54 8.02 -7.87
N SER A 69 13.37 7.97 -8.50
CA SER A 69 13.29 7.79 -9.94
C SER A 69 13.70 9.08 -10.69
N PRO A 70 14.11 8.96 -11.95
CA PRO A 70 14.44 10.11 -12.80
C PRO A 70 13.32 11.15 -12.92
N PHE A 71 12.07 10.74 -12.68
CA PHE A 71 10.93 11.67 -12.66
C PHE A 71 11.07 12.72 -11.55
N PHE A 72 11.55 12.35 -10.36
CA PHE A 72 11.73 13.27 -9.24
C PHE A 72 13.09 14.00 -9.27
N ASP A 73 14.07 13.44 -9.98
CA ASP A 73 15.39 14.07 -10.14
C ASP A 73 15.36 15.29 -11.09
N LYS A 74 14.39 15.33 -11.97
CA LYS A 74 14.18 16.47 -12.88
C LYS A 74 13.80 17.75 -12.10
N ASP A 75 13.84 18.86 -12.80
CA ASP A 75 13.37 20.14 -12.30
C ASP A 75 11.92 20.04 -11.77
N ILE A 76 11.58 20.88 -10.81
CA ILE A 76 10.23 21.07 -10.27
C ILE A 76 9.15 21.24 -11.35
N ARG A 77 9.55 21.70 -12.54
CA ARG A 77 8.68 21.78 -13.73
C ARG A 77 8.10 20.43 -14.14
N SER A 78 8.85 19.34 -13.99
CA SER A 78 8.36 17.98 -14.32
C SER A 78 7.20 17.58 -13.41
N LEU A 79 7.24 17.97 -12.14
CA LEU A 79 6.15 17.73 -11.19
C LEU A 79 4.90 18.55 -11.55
N ARG A 80 5.06 19.69 -12.22
CA ARG A 80 3.93 20.51 -12.70
C ARG A 80 3.13 19.83 -13.83
N ALA A 81 3.71 18.85 -14.51
CA ALA A 81 2.98 18.03 -15.47
C ALA A 81 1.86 17.21 -14.82
N LEU A 82 1.95 16.93 -13.52
CA LEU A 82 0.86 16.34 -12.76
C LEU A 82 -0.19 17.41 -12.45
N ARG A 83 -1.38 17.26 -13.04
CA ARG A 83 -2.45 18.28 -12.98
C ARG A 83 -3.37 18.13 -11.76
N ARG A 84 -3.50 16.91 -11.22
CA ARG A 84 -4.53 16.50 -10.26
C ARG A 84 -4.17 16.75 -8.78
N ARG A 85 -3.60 17.90 -8.44
CA ARG A 85 -3.03 18.20 -7.11
C ARG A 85 -4.00 18.02 -5.94
N ARG A 86 -5.30 18.31 -6.14
CA ARG A 86 -6.31 18.20 -5.07
C ARG A 86 -6.75 16.76 -4.78
N SER A 87 -6.63 15.87 -5.76
CA SER A 87 -7.02 14.45 -5.65
C SER A 87 -5.84 13.49 -5.58
N LEU A 88 -4.61 14.00 -5.74
CA LEU A 88 -3.37 13.24 -5.68
C LEU A 88 -2.59 13.61 -4.43
N LYS A 89 -2.25 12.60 -3.64
CA LYS A 89 -1.34 12.71 -2.51
C LYS A 89 -0.22 11.68 -2.61
N PHE A 90 0.89 11.94 -1.94
CA PHE A 90 2.01 11.04 -1.87
C PHE A 90 2.19 10.46 -0.47
N ASN A 91 2.62 9.21 -0.41
CA ASN A 91 3.35 8.63 0.69
C ASN A 91 4.81 8.53 0.26
N ALA A 92 5.70 9.14 1.01
CA ALA A 92 7.13 9.08 0.74
C ALA A 92 7.73 7.90 1.51
N SER A 93 8.42 6.98 0.82
CA SER A 93 9.03 5.81 1.46
C SER A 93 10.54 5.87 1.31
N TYR A 94 11.24 6.19 2.40
CA TYR A 94 12.70 6.23 2.38
C TYR A 94 13.28 4.83 2.45
N HIS A 95 14.08 4.50 1.46
CA HIS A 95 14.83 3.27 1.36
C HIS A 95 16.31 3.64 1.25
N PHE A 96 17.07 3.43 2.31
CA PHE A 96 18.50 3.79 2.34
C PHE A 96 19.33 3.13 1.22
N MET A 97 18.90 1.93 0.74
CA MET A 97 19.55 1.26 -0.39
C MET A 97 19.32 1.96 -1.73
N CYS A 98 18.30 2.82 -1.86
CA CYS A 98 17.95 3.46 -3.12
C CYS A 98 18.61 4.81 -3.31
N ALA A 99 18.81 5.57 -2.23
CA ALA A 99 19.48 6.86 -2.28
C ALA A 99 19.96 7.31 -0.89
N PRO A 100 20.98 8.19 -0.82
CA PRO A 100 21.33 8.90 0.40
C PRO A 100 20.17 9.74 0.92
N ILE A 101 20.09 9.90 2.26
CA ILE A 101 19.01 10.66 2.91
C ILE A 101 18.89 12.10 2.38
N GLY A 102 20.01 12.77 2.12
CA GLY A 102 20.01 14.14 1.59
C GLY A 102 19.30 14.25 0.24
N LYS A 103 19.49 13.27 -0.65
CA LYS A 103 18.83 13.23 -1.95
C LYS A 103 17.32 13.00 -1.82
N PHE A 104 16.93 12.10 -0.92
CA PHE A 104 15.52 11.87 -0.63
C PHE A 104 14.85 13.14 -0.06
N ILE A 105 15.51 13.84 0.87
CA ILE A 105 15.04 15.09 1.45
C ILE A 105 14.87 16.18 0.38
N GLU A 106 15.85 16.30 -0.53
CA GLU A 106 15.77 17.24 -1.66
C GLU A 106 14.50 17.00 -2.49
N ASN A 107 14.28 15.75 -2.90
CA ASN A 107 13.15 15.39 -3.74
C ASN A 107 11.81 15.50 -2.99
N LEU A 108 11.74 15.12 -1.72
CA LEU A 108 10.58 15.35 -0.85
C LEU A 108 10.23 16.84 -0.78
N THR A 109 11.24 17.69 -0.62
CA THR A 109 11.07 19.14 -0.57
C THR A 109 10.57 19.70 -1.91
N LYS A 110 11.08 19.21 -3.04
CA LYS A 110 10.60 19.57 -4.38
C LYS A 110 9.11 19.24 -4.56
N VAL A 111 8.69 18.03 -4.14
CA VAL A 111 7.29 17.59 -4.23
C VAL A 111 6.38 18.52 -3.41
N LYS A 112 6.77 18.85 -2.18
CA LYS A 112 6.02 19.79 -1.33
C LYS A 112 5.97 21.20 -1.94
N ARG A 113 7.08 21.72 -2.45
CA ARG A 113 7.15 23.04 -3.13
C ARG A 113 6.35 23.08 -4.43
N ALA A 114 6.18 21.95 -5.11
CA ALA A 114 5.30 21.82 -6.27
C ALA A 114 3.81 21.86 -5.90
N GLY A 115 3.47 21.92 -4.60
CA GLY A 115 2.10 22.03 -4.09
C GLY A 115 1.39 20.69 -3.93
N PHE A 116 2.13 19.58 -3.89
CA PHE A 116 1.55 18.27 -3.60
C PHE A 116 1.50 18.00 -2.11
N PHE A 117 0.41 17.39 -1.68
CA PHE A 117 0.26 16.94 -0.31
C PHE A 117 1.02 15.61 -0.11
N VAL A 118 1.98 15.62 0.80
CA VAL A 118 2.63 14.40 1.30
C VAL A 118 1.94 14.02 2.61
N HIS A 119 1.33 12.83 2.63
CA HIS A 119 0.54 12.38 3.79
C HIS A 119 1.43 11.86 4.91
N SER A 120 2.40 11.03 4.57
CA SER A 120 3.34 10.44 5.53
C SER A 120 4.68 10.15 4.87
N VAL A 121 5.72 10.17 5.67
CA VAL A 121 7.04 9.63 5.33
C VAL A 121 7.20 8.30 6.06
N PHE A 122 7.59 7.27 5.35
CA PHE A 122 7.89 5.94 5.91
C PHE A 122 9.38 5.67 5.83
N ILE A 123 9.94 5.06 6.87
CA ILE A 123 11.30 4.52 6.88
C ILE A 123 11.19 3.03 7.14
N VAL A 124 11.76 2.21 6.26
CA VAL A 124 11.84 0.76 6.49
C VAL A 124 12.93 0.49 7.51
N ALA A 125 12.55 -0.10 8.64
CA ALA A 125 13.46 -0.51 9.72
C ALA A 125 14.20 -1.80 9.30
N HIS A 126 15.15 -1.68 8.35
CA HIS A 126 15.94 -2.81 7.89
C HIS A 126 16.94 -3.24 8.97
N PRO A 127 17.09 -4.56 9.25
CA PRO A 127 17.95 -5.06 10.32
C PRO A 127 19.39 -4.56 10.28
N ALA A 128 19.96 -4.45 9.07
CA ALA A 128 21.33 -3.98 8.88
C ALA A 128 21.55 -2.50 9.25
N HIS A 129 20.48 -1.72 9.40
CA HIS A 129 20.54 -0.26 9.55
C HIS A 129 19.67 0.26 10.70
N LEU A 130 19.37 -0.58 11.69
CA LEU A 130 18.52 -0.19 12.82
C LEU A 130 19.10 0.97 13.62
N ALA A 131 20.43 1.06 13.72
CA ALA A 131 21.11 2.15 14.41
C ALA A 131 20.88 3.51 13.75
N GLU A 132 20.88 3.54 12.40
CA GLU A 132 20.73 4.76 11.61
C GLU A 132 19.27 5.19 11.47
N VAL A 133 18.33 4.26 11.64
CA VAL A 133 16.89 4.54 11.46
C VAL A 133 16.41 5.71 12.33
N GLN A 134 16.91 5.81 13.58
CA GLN A 134 16.54 6.90 14.48
C GLN A 134 17.13 8.23 14.05
N GLU A 135 18.33 8.23 13.48
CA GLU A 135 18.95 9.42 12.92
C GLU A 135 18.17 9.89 11.69
N TYR A 136 17.86 8.99 10.74
CA TYR A 136 17.04 9.31 9.58
C TYR A 136 15.66 9.86 9.98
N ARG A 137 15.05 9.29 11.02
CA ARG A 137 13.78 9.78 11.53
C ARG A 137 13.89 11.21 12.04
N ARG A 138 14.93 11.51 12.82
CA ARG A 138 15.17 12.89 13.32
C ARG A 138 15.36 13.89 12.19
N GLU A 139 16.13 13.54 11.16
CA GLU A 139 16.34 14.41 10.00
C GLU A 139 15.03 14.64 9.24
N LEU A 140 14.24 13.61 9.02
CA LEU A 140 12.98 13.71 8.30
C LEU A 140 11.90 14.46 9.08
N LEU A 141 11.88 14.36 10.41
CA LEU A 141 10.96 15.13 11.27
C LEU A 141 11.19 16.64 11.20
N LYS A 142 12.40 17.11 10.87
CA LYS A 142 12.66 18.54 10.60
C LYS A 142 11.91 19.06 9.38
N ILE A 143 11.51 18.17 8.47
CA ILE A 143 10.93 18.51 7.17
C ILE A 143 9.46 18.11 7.08
N HIS A 144 9.08 17.01 7.71
CA HIS A 144 7.72 16.50 7.65
C HIS A 144 7.24 16.02 9.03
N PRO A 145 6.04 16.46 9.50
CA PRO A 145 5.58 16.17 10.86
C PRO A 145 5.19 14.70 11.10
N VAL A 146 4.91 13.95 10.04
CA VAL A 146 4.44 12.57 10.13
C VAL A 146 5.49 11.64 9.53
N VAL A 147 6.41 11.15 10.37
CA VAL A 147 7.43 10.16 9.99
C VAL A 147 7.16 8.88 10.75
N LYS A 148 6.86 7.82 10.01
CA LYS A 148 6.50 6.49 10.54
C LYS A 148 7.60 5.49 10.25
N LEU A 149 7.90 4.64 11.21
CA LEU A 149 8.75 3.48 10.97
C LEU A 149 7.88 2.33 10.43
N GLN A 150 8.37 1.68 9.39
CA GLN A 150 7.76 0.49 8.83
C GLN A 150 8.68 -0.70 9.07
N ARG A 151 8.16 -1.79 9.63
CA ARG A 151 8.95 -3.00 9.83
C ARG A 151 9.48 -3.54 8.51
N PHE A 152 10.68 -4.09 8.57
CA PHE A 152 11.19 -4.93 7.51
C PHE A 152 10.47 -6.28 7.54
N PHE A 153 10.04 -6.75 6.39
CA PHE A 153 9.46 -8.07 6.19
C PHE A 153 10.31 -8.83 5.18
N GLY A 154 10.84 -9.95 5.60
CA GLY A 154 11.64 -10.79 4.73
C GLY A 154 12.76 -11.50 5.47
N ARG A 155 13.64 -12.12 4.71
CA ARG A 155 14.85 -12.76 5.24
C ARG A 155 16.03 -11.81 5.16
N TYR A 156 16.78 -11.76 6.24
CA TYR A 156 18.08 -11.12 6.30
C TYR A 156 19.00 -11.96 7.19
N GLU A 157 20.21 -12.32 6.73
CA GLU A 157 21.17 -13.17 7.43
C GLU A 157 20.53 -14.44 8.00
N GLU A 158 19.87 -15.21 7.14
CA GLU A 158 19.16 -16.46 7.45
C GLU A 158 18.01 -16.33 8.48
N LYS A 159 17.73 -15.13 8.98
CA LYS A 159 16.63 -14.88 9.91
C LYS A 159 15.40 -14.34 9.19
N LEU A 160 14.23 -14.81 9.63
CA LEU A 160 12.94 -14.27 9.19
C LEU A 160 12.55 -13.09 10.08
N TYR A 161 12.21 -11.98 9.46
CA TYR A 161 11.75 -10.77 10.15
C TYR A 161 10.24 -10.57 9.95
N PRO A 162 9.55 -9.95 10.95
CA PRO A 162 10.12 -9.26 12.09
C PRO A 162 10.73 -10.20 13.12
N SER A 163 11.92 -9.89 13.62
CA SER A 163 12.46 -10.47 14.85
C SER A 163 11.98 -9.66 16.06
N GLU A 164 12.09 -10.23 17.27
CA GLU A 164 11.75 -9.55 18.52
C GLU A 164 12.47 -8.20 18.70
N ASN A 165 13.72 -8.11 18.30
CA ASN A 165 14.51 -6.88 18.40
C ASN A 165 14.04 -5.79 17.44
N ALA A 166 13.67 -6.14 16.21
CA ALA A 166 13.08 -5.17 15.28
C ALA A 166 11.70 -4.69 15.77
N CYS A 167 11.01 -5.55 16.52
CA CYS A 167 9.78 -5.19 17.20
C CYS A 167 10.00 -4.15 18.30
N ALA A 168 11.02 -4.32 19.15
CA ALA A 168 11.28 -3.44 20.29
C ALA A 168 11.53 -2.00 19.85
N ILE A 169 12.41 -1.78 18.88
CA ILE A 169 12.71 -0.42 18.36
C ILE A 169 11.47 0.25 17.77
N ALA A 170 10.60 -0.53 17.15
CA ALA A 170 9.36 -0.01 16.57
C ALA A 170 8.26 0.20 17.61
N CYS A 171 8.24 -0.57 18.70
CA CYS A 171 7.23 -0.51 19.76
C CYS A 171 7.49 0.56 20.82
N GLU A 172 8.74 0.96 21.03
CA GLU A 172 9.10 2.04 21.95
C GLU A 172 8.62 3.43 21.51
N GLN A 173 8.07 3.52 20.30
CA GLN A 173 7.57 4.78 19.74
C GLN A 173 6.07 4.71 19.59
N GLU A 174 5.35 5.25 20.55
CA GLU A 174 3.88 5.33 20.58
C GLU A 174 3.26 6.08 19.40
N ASP A 175 4.07 6.79 18.61
CA ASP A 175 3.61 7.63 17.52
C ASP A 175 3.45 6.89 16.19
N GLY A 176 2.35 6.19 16.02
CA GLY A 176 1.81 5.93 14.69
C GLY A 176 2.24 4.65 13.99
N ILE A 177 2.88 3.72 14.69
CA ILE A 177 3.04 2.36 14.19
C ILE A 177 1.97 1.49 14.85
N THR A 178 0.74 1.84 14.58
CA THR A 178 -0.40 1.02 14.92
C THR A 178 -0.30 -0.31 14.20
N ASN A 179 -0.60 -1.40 14.88
CA ASN A 179 -0.75 -2.78 14.41
C ASN A 179 0.46 -3.72 14.55
N TYR A 180 1.51 -3.33 15.23
CA TYR A 180 2.61 -4.27 15.45
C TYR A 180 2.29 -5.37 16.48
N LYS A 181 1.37 -5.15 17.40
CA LYS A 181 0.89 -6.21 18.32
C LYS A 181 0.25 -7.38 17.56
N ALA A 182 -0.52 -7.08 16.52
CA ALA A 182 -1.14 -8.11 15.68
C ALA A 182 -0.11 -9.02 14.99
N TYR A 183 1.10 -8.51 14.72
CA TYR A 183 2.17 -9.29 14.14
C TYR A 183 2.85 -10.23 15.12
N GLY A 184 2.98 -9.84 16.39
CA GLY A 184 3.50 -10.69 17.45
C GLY A 184 2.57 -11.86 17.80
N GLU A 185 1.29 -11.70 17.52
CA GLU A 185 0.25 -12.66 17.95
C GLU A 185 -0.20 -13.64 16.86
N GLY A 186 0.40 -13.67 15.67
CA GLY A 186 -0.01 -14.69 14.72
C GLY A 186 0.38 -14.54 13.25
N PHE A 187 0.96 -13.43 12.84
CA PHE A 187 1.32 -13.22 11.44
C PHE A 187 2.75 -13.63 11.09
N GLY A 188 3.63 -13.85 12.06
CA GLY A 188 5.04 -14.13 11.83
C GLY A 188 5.46 -15.57 11.99
N GLN A 189 4.59 -16.44 12.51
CA GLN A 189 4.83 -17.89 12.62
C GLN A 189 3.62 -18.58 12.05
N ALA A 190 3.65 -18.73 10.75
CA ALA A 190 2.46 -19.04 10.03
C ALA A 190 2.19 -20.55 10.03
N GLU A 191 1.38 -20.98 10.94
CA GLU A 191 0.47 -22.05 10.61
C GLU A 191 -0.70 -21.45 9.84
N LYS A 192 -0.96 -21.96 8.65
CA LYS A 192 -2.16 -21.64 7.89
C LYS A 192 -3.37 -22.00 8.73
N LYS A 193 -4.29 -21.06 8.86
CA LYS A 193 -5.55 -21.28 9.59
C LYS A 193 -6.73 -20.94 8.70
N ASP A 194 -7.80 -21.67 8.88
CA ASP A 194 -9.08 -21.38 8.26
C ASP A 194 -9.75 -20.20 8.97
N MET A 195 -10.14 -19.20 8.20
CA MET A 195 -10.80 -18.00 8.71
C MET A 195 -11.76 -17.47 7.65
N TYR A 196 -12.88 -16.92 8.07
CA TYR A 196 -13.72 -16.14 7.16
C TYR A 196 -13.11 -14.75 6.95
N CYS A 197 -12.90 -14.38 5.71
CA CYS A 197 -12.34 -13.09 5.29
C CYS A 197 -13.36 -12.31 4.47
N ARG A 198 -13.50 -11.01 4.72
CA ARG A 198 -14.26 -10.08 3.87
C ARG A 198 -13.36 -8.96 3.41
N MET A 199 -13.21 -8.86 2.10
CA MET A 199 -12.41 -7.83 1.47
C MET A 199 -13.12 -6.50 1.43
N ARG A 200 -12.36 -5.43 1.71
CA ARG A 200 -12.79 -4.04 1.49
C ARG A 200 -12.04 -3.38 0.34
N LYS A 201 -10.98 -4.02 -0.14
CA LYS A 201 -10.13 -3.58 -1.26
C LYS A 201 -9.70 -4.79 -2.06
N VAL A 202 -9.34 -4.58 -3.29
CA VAL A 202 -8.67 -5.55 -4.16
C VAL A 202 -7.29 -5.05 -4.54
N LEU A 203 -6.41 -5.95 -4.88
CA LEU A 203 -5.07 -5.67 -5.38
C LEU A 203 -5.05 -5.91 -6.89
N LEU A 204 -4.41 -5.01 -7.60
CA LEU A 204 -4.15 -5.15 -9.03
C LEU A 204 -2.65 -5.39 -9.23
N ALA A 205 -2.30 -6.49 -9.86
CA ALA A 205 -0.94 -6.78 -10.25
C ALA A 205 -0.53 -5.94 -11.48
N PRO A 206 0.76 -5.81 -11.78
CA PRO A 206 1.24 -5.02 -12.93
C PRO A 206 0.71 -5.51 -14.29
N ASP A 207 0.32 -6.76 -14.40
CA ASP A 207 -0.31 -7.38 -15.60
C ASP A 207 -1.83 -7.22 -15.63
N GLY A 208 -2.40 -6.59 -14.60
CA GLY A 208 -3.84 -6.37 -14.46
C GLY A 208 -4.60 -7.47 -13.76
N GLU A 209 -3.95 -8.55 -13.34
CA GLU A 209 -4.60 -9.60 -12.55
C GLU A 209 -5.11 -9.05 -11.21
N ILE A 210 -6.29 -9.51 -10.78
CA ILE A 210 -6.98 -9.05 -9.59
C ILE A 210 -6.83 -10.07 -8.48
N TYR A 211 -6.33 -9.64 -7.33
CA TYR A 211 -6.14 -10.48 -6.14
C TYR A 211 -6.85 -9.92 -4.91
N ASN A 212 -7.14 -10.80 -3.97
CA ASN A 212 -7.75 -10.43 -2.69
C ASN A 212 -6.74 -10.02 -1.63
N CYS A 213 -5.50 -10.49 -1.67
CA CYS A 213 -4.48 -10.19 -0.67
C CYS A 213 -3.07 -10.26 -1.26
N HIS A 214 -2.12 -9.66 -0.55
CA HIS A 214 -0.71 -9.61 -0.97
C HIS A 214 -0.06 -11.00 -0.98
N TYR A 215 -0.45 -11.90 -0.08
CA TYR A 215 0.07 -13.26 -0.09
C TYR A 215 -0.19 -13.92 -1.45
N LYS A 216 -1.43 -13.91 -1.93
CA LYS A 216 -1.79 -14.50 -3.23
C LYS A 216 -1.11 -13.78 -4.41
N LEU A 217 -1.02 -12.45 -4.34
CA LEU A 217 -0.31 -11.66 -5.32
C LEU A 217 1.17 -12.04 -5.43
N TYR A 218 1.88 -12.18 -4.30
CA TYR A 218 3.33 -12.42 -4.30
C TYR A 218 3.72 -13.87 -4.50
N THR A 219 2.87 -14.81 -4.15
CA THR A 219 3.13 -16.25 -4.36
C THR A 219 2.75 -16.73 -5.77
N GLY A 220 2.13 -15.86 -6.59
CA GLY A 220 1.68 -16.22 -7.92
C GLY A 220 0.59 -17.29 -7.90
N HIS A 221 -0.23 -17.32 -6.85
CA HIS A 221 -1.36 -18.24 -6.74
C HIS A 221 -2.30 -18.08 -7.94
N LYS A 222 -2.75 -19.22 -8.49
CA LYS A 222 -3.74 -19.28 -9.58
C LYS A 222 -5.13 -18.77 -9.20
N ASP A 223 -5.30 -18.25 -7.98
CA ASP A 223 -6.55 -17.77 -7.41
C ASP A 223 -6.83 -16.30 -7.72
N SER A 224 -6.43 -15.83 -8.89
CA SER A 224 -6.85 -14.50 -9.33
C SER A 224 -8.35 -14.48 -9.68
N PHE A 225 -8.94 -13.30 -9.55
CA PHE A 225 -10.31 -13.03 -10.02
C PHE A 225 -10.34 -12.67 -11.52
N GLY A 226 -9.29 -13.01 -12.26
CA GLY A 226 -9.10 -12.64 -13.66
C GLY A 226 -8.53 -11.22 -13.82
N SER A 227 -8.43 -10.76 -15.06
CA SER A 227 -7.79 -9.51 -15.39
C SER A 227 -8.75 -8.32 -15.34
N ILE A 228 -8.27 -7.16 -14.90
CA ILE A 228 -9.01 -5.90 -14.98
C ILE A 228 -9.25 -5.50 -16.45
N PHE A 229 -8.41 -5.98 -17.36
CA PHE A 229 -8.47 -5.67 -18.78
C PHE A 229 -9.45 -6.55 -19.57
N ASP A 230 -9.93 -7.63 -18.96
CA ASP A 230 -10.90 -8.54 -19.56
C ASP A 230 -12.17 -8.59 -18.69
N LYS A 231 -13.24 -7.98 -19.19
CA LYS A 231 -14.51 -7.89 -18.45
C LYS A 231 -15.24 -9.23 -18.39
N ASP A 232 -15.04 -10.06 -19.39
CA ASP A 232 -15.79 -11.33 -19.56
C ASP A 232 -15.12 -12.46 -18.77
N ALA A 233 -13.80 -12.46 -18.67
CA ALA A 233 -13.03 -13.44 -17.88
C ALA A 233 -13.00 -13.16 -16.39
N ARG A 234 -13.59 -12.05 -15.91
CA ARG A 234 -13.61 -11.72 -14.48
C ARG A 234 -14.52 -12.64 -13.71
N LYS A 235 -13.96 -13.33 -12.72
CA LYS A 235 -14.74 -14.00 -11.69
C LYS A 235 -15.43 -12.96 -10.80
N GLU A 236 -16.57 -13.36 -10.23
CA GLU A 236 -17.23 -12.49 -9.25
C GLU A 236 -16.35 -12.30 -8.01
N ILE A 237 -16.11 -11.05 -7.65
CA ILE A 237 -15.35 -10.70 -6.44
C ILE A 237 -16.32 -10.81 -5.25
N PRO A 238 -16.05 -11.67 -4.26
CA PRO A 238 -16.91 -11.83 -3.11
C PRO A 238 -17.16 -10.50 -2.38
N ARG A 239 -18.40 -10.19 -2.08
CA ARG A 239 -18.79 -8.98 -1.33
C ARG A 239 -18.96 -9.22 0.14
N ASP A 240 -19.15 -10.47 0.52
CA ASP A 240 -19.34 -10.91 1.89
C ASP A 240 -18.18 -11.79 2.36
N PHE A 241 -18.31 -12.34 3.53
CA PHE A 241 -17.31 -13.24 4.09
C PHE A 241 -17.20 -14.52 3.24
N PHE A 242 -16.00 -14.90 2.92
CA PHE A 242 -15.65 -16.15 2.26
C PHE A 242 -14.59 -16.89 3.07
N LEU A 243 -14.55 -18.20 2.95
CA LEU A 243 -13.57 -19.03 3.63
C LEU A 243 -12.18 -18.81 3.04
N CYS A 244 -11.23 -18.46 3.88
CA CYS A 244 -9.82 -18.31 3.55
C CYS A 244 -9.00 -19.34 4.30
N HIS A 245 -8.22 -20.14 3.56
CA HIS A 245 -7.34 -21.17 4.11
C HIS A 245 -5.91 -20.68 4.35
N ASP A 246 -5.63 -19.43 4.06
CA ASP A 246 -4.29 -18.84 4.10
C ASP A 246 -4.14 -17.77 5.19
N PHE A 247 -5.08 -17.69 6.13
CA PHE A 247 -4.96 -16.76 7.24
C PHE A 247 -3.71 -17.07 8.06
N GLY A 248 -2.94 -16.05 8.42
CA GLY A 248 -1.61 -16.20 9.01
C GLY A 248 -0.49 -15.73 8.08
N PHE A 249 -0.71 -15.83 6.78
CA PHE A 249 0.21 -15.27 5.77
C PHE A 249 -0.19 -13.88 5.28
N CYS A 250 -1.22 -13.30 5.87
CA CYS A 250 -1.69 -11.97 5.49
C CYS A 250 -0.61 -10.91 5.68
N ASN A 251 -0.45 -10.05 4.68
CA ASN A 251 0.41 -8.87 4.83
C ASN A 251 -0.26 -7.84 5.76
N PRO A 252 0.50 -7.01 6.47
CA PRO A 252 -0.03 -5.92 7.28
C PRO A 252 -1.06 -5.05 6.58
N CYS A 253 -0.76 -4.70 5.34
CA CYS A 253 -1.67 -3.90 4.54
C CYS A 253 -3.01 -4.59 4.26
N ASP A 254 -3.04 -5.94 4.27
CA ASP A 254 -4.29 -6.69 4.13
C ASP A 254 -5.11 -6.60 5.40
N SER A 255 -4.47 -6.71 6.55
CA SER A 255 -5.15 -6.63 7.84
C SER A 255 -5.87 -5.31 8.05
N GLU A 256 -5.32 -4.20 7.53
CA GLU A 256 -5.98 -2.90 7.56
C GLU A 256 -7.18 -2.78 6.60
N GLY A 257 -7.20 -3.61 5.56
CA GLY A 257 -8.19 -3.56 4.48
C GLY A 257 -9.25 -4.65 4.53
N HIS A 258 -9.17 -5.58 5.47
CA HIS A 258 -10.06 -6.74 5.54
C HIS A 258 -10.73 -6.84 6.91
N SER A 259 -11.85 -7.55 6.95
CA SER A 259 -12.49 -7.98 8.20
C SER A 259 -12.41 -9.49 8.29
N PHE A 260 -12.27 -10.03 9.49
CA PHE A 260 -12.11 -11.44 9.72
C PHE A 260 -13.14 -11.95 10.74
N LYS A 261 -13.58 -13.21 10.53
CA LYS A 261 -14.40 -13.95 11.51
C LYS A 261 -13.81 -15.33 11.70
N ARG A 262 -13.81 -15.82 12.94
CA ARG A 262 -13.47 -17.22 13.25
C ARG A 262 -14.52 -18.15 12.66
N LEU A 263 -14.21 -19.44 12.55
CA LEU A 263 -15.16 -20.46 12.06
C LEU A 263 -16.40 -20.55 12.94
N ASP A 264 -16.31 -20.20 14.21
CA ASP A 264 -17.44 -20.11 15.15
C ASP A 264 -18.30 -18.83 14.99
N GLY A 265 -17.98 -18.00 13.99
CA GLY A 265 -18.72 -16.78 13.68
C GLY A 265 -18.30 -15.53 14.47
N ARG A 266 -17.44 -15.65 15.48
CA ARG A 266 -16.95 -14.50 16.26
C ARG A 266 -16.05 -13.62 15.40
N GLU A 267 -16.28 -12.31 15.44
CA GLU A 267 -15.42 -11.37 14.74
C GLU A 267 -14.01 -11.36 15.34
N PHE A 268 -13.00 -11.33 14.46
CA PHE A 268 -11.60 -11.25 14.84
C PHE A 268 -11.06 -9.90 14.44
N ASN A 269 -10.73 -9.09 15.44
CA ASN A 269 -10.22 -7.74 15.22
C ASN A 269 -8.70 -7.75 15.39
N ILE A 270 -7.97 -7.55 14.28
CA ILE A 270 -6.50 -7.53 14.28
C ILE A 270 -5.96 -6.30 15.00
N SER A 271 -6.75 -5.22 15.10
CA SER A 271 -6.33 -3.97 15.72
C SER A 271 -6.27 -3.97 17.25
N GLY A 272 -6.57 -5.10 17.90
CA GLY A 272 -6.53 -5.23 19.38
C GLY A 272 -7.55 -4.36 20.13
N LYS A 273 -8.44 -3.69 19.44
CA LYS A 273 -9.59 -3.06 20.05
C LYS A 273 -10.67 -4.14 20.22
N ASN A 274 -10.68 -4.80 21.35
CA ASN A 274 -11.88 -5.47 21.81
C ASN A 274 -12.94 -4.36 21.95
N GLU A 275 -13.85 -4.25 21.01
CA GLU A 275 -15.10 -3.58 21.26
C GLU A 275 -15.80 -4.48 22.31
N GLY A 276 -15.71 -4.02 23.55
CA GLY A 276 -16.35 -4.67 24.68
C GLY A 276 -17.85 -4.75 24.44
N ASN A 277 -18.38 -5.88 24.84
CA ASN A 277 -19.81 -6.09 25.02
C ASN A 277 -20.44 -4.87 25.67
N GLY A 278 -21.29 -4.19 24.93
CA GLY A 278 -22.31 -3.27 25.40
C GLY A 278 -23.67 -3.79 24.95
#